data_124cc805542419f6f7e27069ce819293
#
_entry.id   124cc805542419f6f7e27069ce819293
#
_cell.length_a   1.000
_cell.length_b   1.000
_cell.length_c   1.000
_cell.angle_alpha   90.00
_cell.angle_beta   90.00
_cell.angle_gamma   90.00
#
_symmetry.space_group_name_H-M   'P 1'
#
loop_
_entity.id
_entity.type
_entity.pdbx_description
1 polymer ?
#
loop_
_entity_poly.entity_id
_entity_poly.type
_entity_poly.pdbx_seq_one_letter_code
_entity_poly.pdbx_strand_id
1 'polypeptide(L)'
;MASLTAGTVLTIEEIEINGASDYVHGGNVDSPREGPAPGSYGLTIEGWVLSRQIPIEHVEVLYQERPLAVVPVERARPDIAAGFPGIEGADRSGFLATISTLKLPPAFELVLRTKLVDGTRLPVARLRGRRRRLPAGGGEEIQPLMLNTIGRSGSTLLVTLLSSHPDVVAFSPFIKDARVSTYWANVLQDLAEPASYLAPFDPPDLERPHWWLDGGVGELGEDEVERWLGSDSIELLSAHCRAQIEAFYANLAGPEGARFFVEKYLPYQVIPDLLAEMYPGAREVILVRDFRDMLCSVIAFNRKRGWSDFGYTEGGDDAKYVREVMHPSLARLAERLRGEGTRPYLIRYEDLVLGPEPALAGLFDHLGLAADEKLVAEAVKRTREETASMDHHRTTSDPVASIGRWHDDLPGEIAAVCDEELGPLLAEFGYEAL
;
A
#
# COMPACT_ATOMS: atom_id res chain seq x y z
N MET A 1 0.99 8.19 -25.93
CA MET A 1 0.09 7.62 -24.93
C MET A 1 -1.27 7.42 -25.60
N ALA A 2 -1.72 6.19 -25.76
CA ALA A 2 -3.07 5.93 -26.27
C ALA A 2 -4.05 6.38 -25.17
N SER A 3 -4.94 7.31 -25.51
CA SER A 3 -6.05 7.71 -24.64
C SER A 3 -7.05 6.55 -24.60
N LEU A 4 -7.46 6.15 -23.40
CA LEU A 4 -8.60 5.25 -23.24
C LEU A 4 -9.80 5.86 -23.95
N THR A 5 -10.49 5.10 -24.78
CA THR A 5 -11.73 5.54 -25.42
C THR A 5 -12.79 5.79 -24.35
N ALA A 6 -13.66 6.77 -24.55
CA ALA A 6 -14.77 7.04 -23.64
C ALA A 6 -15.60 5.75 -23.45
N GLY A 7 -15.71 5.27 -22.21
CA GLY A 7 -16.39 4.00 -21.84
C GLY A 7 -15.47 2.87 -21.42
N THR A 8 -14.19 2.85 -21.78
CA THR A 8 -13.27 1.80 -21.36
C THR A 8 -12.69 2.13 -19.98
N VAL A 9 -12.92 1.24 -19.00
CA VAL A 9 -12.39 1.37 -17.63
C VAL A 9 -11.05 0.69 -17.49
N LEU A 10 -10.87 -0.47 -18.12
CA LEU A 10 -9.68 -1.29 -18.02
C LEU A 10 -9.19 -1.72 -19.41
N THR A 11 -7.89 -1.72 -19.62
CA THR A 11 -7.25 -2.24 -20.84
C THR A 11 -6.06 -3.09 -20.45
N ILE A 12 -5.97 -4.29 -20.98
CA ILE A 12 -4.79 -5.15 -20.89
C ILE A 12 -3.93 -4.87 -22.11
N GLU A 13 -2.73 -4.34 -21.90
CA GLU A 13 -1.83 -3.93 -22.97
C GLU A 13 -0.97 -5.09 -23.48
N GLU A 14 -0.57 -5.99 -22.58
CA GLU A 14 0.32 -7.11 -22.90
C GLU A 14 0.14 -8.27 -21.93
N ILE A 15 0.18 -9.48 -22.46
CA ILE A 15 0.22 -10.72 -21.68
C ILE A 15 1.42 -11.55 -22.15
N GLU A 16 2.43 -11.66 -21.30
CA GLU A 16 3.60 -12.50 -21.52
C GLU A 16 3.42 -13.82 -20.76
N ILE A 17 3.40 -14.92 -21.47
CA ILE A 17 3.27 -16.27 -20.87
C ILE A 17 4.64 -16.89 -20.74
N ASN A 18 4.98 -17.35 -19.54
CA ASN A 18 6.16 -18.17 -19.28
C ASN A 18 5.86 -19.61 -19.70
N GLY A 19 6.61 -20.11 -20.67
CA GLY A 19 6.41 -21.42 -21.25
C GLY A 19 6.75 -22.59 -20.30
N ALA A 20 6.83 -23.80 -20.88
CA ALA A 20 7.23 -24.99 -20.14
C ALA A 20 8.64 -24.87 -19.54
N SER A 21 8.85 -25.51 -18.39
CA SER A 21 10.11 -25.57 -17.67
C SER A 21 10.37 -26.99 -17.15
N ASP A 22 11.45 -27.18 -16.42
CA ASP A 22 11.75 -28.47 -15.77
C ASP A 22 10.70 -28.84 -14.71
N TYR A 23 9.93 -27.89 -14.21
CA TYR A 23 8.94 -28.06 -13.14
C TYR A 23 7.49 -28.10 -13.65
N VAL A 24 7.20 -27.42 -14.76
CA VAL A 24 5.84 -27.34 -15.32
C VAL A 24 5.79 -27.76 -16.77
N HIS A 25 4.73 -28.49 -17.15
CA HIS A 25 4.43 -28.81 -18.56
C HIS A 25 4.05 -27.57 -19.35
N GLY A 26 3.40 -26.60 -18.69
CA GLY A 26 3.00 -25.33 -19.21
C GLY A 26 1.98 -24.63 -18.34
N GLY A 27 1.62 -23.44 -18.73
CA GLY A 27 0.56 -22.63 -18.15
C GLY A 27 0.08 -21.59 -19.15
N ASN A 28 -1.10 -21.06 -18.95
CA ASN A 28 -1.66 -20.01 -19.78
C ASN A 28 -2.63 -19.14 -18.98
N VAL A 29 -2.84 -17.92 -19.47
CA VAL A 29 -3.94 -17.04 -19.07
C VAL A 29 -4.95 -17.03 -20.23
N ASP A 30 -6.14 -17.53 -19.98
CA ASP A 30 -7.20 -17.63 -20.98
C ASP A 30 -8.06 -16.36 -21.00
N SER A 31 -8.18 -15.71 -19.83
CA SER A 31 -8.84 -14.43 -19.60
C SER A 31 -8.07 -13.64 -18.52
N PRO A 32 -7.93 -12.32 -18.64
CA PRO A 32 -8.38 -11.47 -19.74
C PRO A 32 -7.55 -11.71 -21.00
N ARG A 33 -7.99 -11.12 -22.11
CA ARG A 33 -7.20 -11.03 -23.35
C ARG A 33 -6.64 -9.61 -23.50
N GLU A 34 -5.63 -9.46 -24.34
CA GLU A 34 -5.14 -8.13 -24.70
C GLU A 34 -6.24 -7.32 -25.37
N GLY A 35 -6.31 -6.03 -25.02
CA GLY A 35 -7.35 -5.11 -25.45
C GLY A 35 -8.20 -4.59 -24.29
N PRO A 36 -9.31 -3.91 -24.61
CA PRO A 36 -10.29 -3.48 -23.61
C PRO A 36 -10.83 -4.69 -22.86
N ALA A 37 -10.69 -4.70 -21.55
CA ALA A 37 -11.36 -5.66 -20.70
C ALA A 37 -12.77 -5.17 -20.38
N PRO A 38 -13.74 -6.10 -20.25
CA PRO A 38 -15.11 -5.69 -20.01
C PRO A 38 -15.27 -4.89 -18.72
N GLY A 39 -15.89 -3.85 -18.84
CA GLY A 39 -16.81 -3.04 -18.02
C GLY A 39 -16.32 -2.36 -16.78
N SER A 40 -15.29 -2.77 -16.03
CA SER A 40 -15.21 -2.30 -14.65
C SER A 40 -13.79 -2.19 -14.06
N TYR A 41 -13.70 -1.72 -12.81
CA TYR A 41 -12.45 -1.71 -12.04
C TYR A 41 -12.06 -3.10 -11.50
N GLY A 42 -12.89 -4.10 -11.69
CA GLY A 42 -12.61 -5.49 -11.38
C GLY A 42 -11.83 -6.18 -12.48
N LEU A 43 -10.98 -7.12 -12.11
CA LEU A 43 -10.24 -7.96 -13.04
C LEU A 43 -10.36 -9.42 -12.63
N THR A 44 -10.96 -10.21 -13.52
CA THR A 44 -11.00 -11.67 -13.41
C THR A 44 -9.89 -12.27 -14.26
N ILE A 45 -9.04 -13.07 -13.64
CA ILE A 45 -7.94 -13.77 -14.28
C ILE A 45 -8.22 -15.26 -14.23
N GLU A 46 -8.46 -15.85 -15.38
CA GLU A 46 -8.68 -17.30 -15.54
C GLU A 46 -7.57 -17.92 -16.38
N GLY A 47 -7.14 -19.10 -15.99
CA GLY A 47 -6.08 -19.79 -16.68
C GLY A 47 -5.87 -21.20 -16.17
N TRP A 48 -4.74 -21.76 -16.56
CA TRP A 48 -4.31 -23.08 -16.10
C TRP A 48 -2.80 -23.13 -15.91
N VAL A 49 -2.35 -24.03 -15.05
CA VAL A 49 -0.94 -24.38 -14.89
C VAL A 49 -0.85 -25.87 -14.54
N LEU A 50 0.06 -26.58 -15.20
CA LEU A 50 0.21 -28.04 -15.06
C LEU A 50 1.64 -28.39 -14.67
N SER A 51 1.82 -28.95 -13.47
CA SER A 51 3.13 -29.37 -12.97
C SER A 51 3.60 -30.68 -13.62
N ARG A 52 4.95 -30.92 -13.56
CA ARG A 52 5.53 -32.19 -14.04
C ARG A 52 5.58 -33.28 -12.96
N GLN A 53 6.10 -32.96 -11.79
CA GLN A 53 6.40 -33.94 -10.75
C GLN A 53 5.94 -33.48 -9.37
N ILE A 54 6.10 -32.18 -9.07
CA ILE A 54 5.79 -31.61 -7.77
C ILE A 54 4.42 -30.94 -7.86
N PRO A 55 3.43 -31.32 -7.03
CA PRO A 55 2.10 -30.72 -7.08
C PRO A 55 2.15 -29.20 -6.85
N ILE A 56 1.21 -28.52 -7.49
CA ILE A 56 1.01 -27.07 -7.27
C ILE A 56 0.21 -26.89 -6.00
N GLU A 57 0.67 -26.01 -5.13
CA GLU A 57 -0.05 -25.60 -3.93
C GLU A 57 -1.11 -24.54 -4.28
N HIS A 58 -0.69 -23.47 -4.98
CA HIS A 58 -1.58 -22.39 -5.39
C HIS A 58 -0.95 -21.51 -6.47
N VAL A 59 -1.75 -20.60 -7.03
CA VAL A 59 -1.30 -19.47 -7.87
C VAL A 59 -1.46 -18.18 -7.08
N GLU A 60 -0.43 -17.35 -7.12
CA GLU A 60 -0.39 -15.99 -6.54
C GLU A 60 -0.52 -14.95 -7.66
N VAL A 61 -1.38 -13.96 -7.50
CA VAL A 61 -1.42 -12.74 -8.32
C VAL A 61 -0.71 -11.64 -7.54
N LEU A 62 0.39 -11.15 -8.07
CA LEU A 62 1.30 -10.25 -7.36
C LEU A 62 1.37 -8.88 -8.03
N TYR A 63 1.41 -7.84 -7.22
CA TYR A 63 1.85 -6.51 -7.60
C TYR A 63 3.06 -6.13 -6.74
N GLN A 64 4.23 -5.89 -7.35
CA GLN A 64 5.47 -5.56 -6.63
C GLN A 64 5.75 -6.55 -5.46
N GLU A 65 5.74 -7.85 -5.73
CA GLU A 65 5.91 -8.94 -4.75
C GLU A 65 4.81 -9.04 -3.65
N ARG A 66 3.84 -8.14 -3.64
CA ARG A 66 2.69 -8.20 -2.73
C ARG A 66 1.58 -9.07 -3.35
N PRO A 67 1.11 -10.13 -2.67
CA PRO A 67 -0.02 -10.90 -3.15
C PRO A 67 -1.32 -10.07 -3.03
N LEU A 68 -2.03 -9.96 -4.16
CA LEU A 68 -3.38 -9.40 -4.24
C LEU A 68 -4.43 -10.50 -4.15
N ALA A 69 -4.12 -11.68 -4.70
CA ALA A 69 -4.93 -12.89 -4.59
C ALA A 69 -4.03 -14.12 -4.51
N VAL A 70 -4.49 -15.13 -3.77
CA VAL A 70 -3.88 -16.46 -3.67
C VAL A 70 -5.01 -17.45 -3.89
N VAL A 71 -4.93 -18.26 -4.96
CA VAL A 71 -6.04 -19.12 -5.39
C VAL A 71 -5.59 -20.55 -5.64
N PRO A 72 -6.41 -21.55 -5.32
CA PRO A 72 -6.08 -22.95 -5.59
C PRO A 72 -6.09 -23.25 -7.08
N VAL A 73 -5.39 -24.31 -7.47
CA VAL A 73 -5.41 -24.88 -8.82
C VAL A 73 -6.22 -26.17 -8.77
N GLU A 74 -7.52 -26.04 -9.04
CA GLU A 74 -8.46 -27.17 -8.89
C GLU A 74 -9.67 -27.09 -9.83
N ARG A 75 -9.75 -26.08 -10.69
CA ARG A 75 -10.86 -25.95 -11.64
C ARG A 75 -10.76 -26.98 -12.74
N ALA A 76 -11.92 -27.51 -13.12
CA ALA A 76 -12.02 -28.51 -14.16
C ALA A 76 -11.54 -28.00 -15.53
N ARG A 77 -10.61 -28.72 -16.15
CA ARG A 77 -10.00 -28.43 -17.46
C ARG A 77 -9.98 -29.67 -18.37
N PRO A 78 -11.14 -30.11 -18.87
CA PRO A 78 -11.20 -31.26 -19.78
C PRO A 78 -10.44 -31.04 -21.09
N ASP A 79 -10.31 -29.79 -21.53
CA ASP A 79 -9.51 -29.37 -22.68
C ASP A 79 -8.00 -29.60 -22.46
N ILE A 80 -7.49 -29.27 -21.25
CA ILE A 80 -6.10 -29.50 -20.90
C ILE A 80 -5.83 -31.01 -20.74
N ALA A 81 -6.75 -31.75 -20.12
CA ALA A 81 -6.65 -33.21 -20.04
C ALA A 81 -6.60 -33.89 -21.43
N ALA A 82 -7.35 -33.37 -22.39
CA ALA A 82 -7.28 -33.85 -23.78
C ALA A 82 -5.94 -33.48 -24.46
N GLY A 83 -5.37 -32.34 -24.16
CA GLY A 83 -4.08 -31.89 -24.69
C GLY A 83 -2.85 -32.55 -24.04
N PHE A 84 -2.99 -33.06 -22.81
CA PHE A 84 -1.95 -33.72 -22.02
C PHE A 84 -2.44 -35.10 -21.53
N PRO A 85 -2.71 -36.05 -22.43
CA PRO A 85 -3.28 -37.34 -22.06
C PRO A 85 -2.33 -38.14 -21.18
N GLY A 86 -2.85 -38.63 -20.05
CA GLY A 86 -2.08 -39.45 -19.09
C GLY A 86 -1.24 -38.62 -18.08
N ILE A 87 -1.28 -37.30 -18.12
CA ILE A 87 -0.67 -36.47 -17.10
C ILE A 87 -1.66 -36.28 -15.95
N GLU A 88 -1.23 -36.68 -14.76
CA GLU A 88 -2.02 -36.54 -13.53
C GLU A 88 -2.33 -35.05 -13.21
N GLY A 89 -3.56 -34.76 -12.83
CA GLY A 89 -4.01 -33.39 -12.48
C GLY A 89 -4.32 -32.51 -13.69
N ALA A 90 -4.14 -32.95 -14.92
CA ALA A 90 -4.44 -32.15 -16.12
C ALA A 90 -5.92 -31.74 -16.21
N ASP A 91 -6.82 -32.58 -15.71
CA ASP A 91 -8.27 -32.36 -15.67
C ASP A 91 -8.72 -31.34 -14.63
N ARG A 92 -7.82 -30.98 -13.69
CA ARG A 92 -8.05 -29.99 -12.59
C ARG A 92 -6.96 -28.95 -12.50
N SER A 93 -6.34 -28.61 -13.61
CA SER A 93 -5.21 -27.68 -13.70
C SER A 93 -5.62 -26.19 -13.76
N GLY A 94 -6.91 -25.87 -13.72
CA GLY A 94 -7.43 -24.51 -13.85
C GLY A 94 -7.41 -23.73 -12.56
N PHE A 95 -7.24 -22.40 -12.68
CA PHE A 95 -7.37 -21.44 -11.59
C PHE A 95 -8.26 -20.27 -12.01
N LEU A 96 -8.80 -19.55 -11.02
CA LEU A 96 -9.53 -18.30 -11.22
C LEU A 96 -9.21 -17.38 -10.05
N ALA A 97 -8.74 -16.18 -10.37
CA ALA A 97 -8.48 -15.11 -9.41
C ALA A 97 -9.32 -13.89 -9.78
N THR A 98 -9.84 -13.22 -8.77
CA THR A 98 -10.52 -11.92 -8.89
C THR A 98 -9.77 -10.89 -8.08
N ILE A 99 -9.58 -9.69 -8.64
CA ILE A 99 -8.94 -8.58 -7.93
C ILE A 99 -9.64 -7.25 -8.28
N SER A 100 -9.65 -6.32 -7.35
CA SER A 100 -9.97 -4.93 -7.65
C SER A 100 -8.73 -4.22 -8.20
N THR A 101 -8.83 -3.61 -9.39
CA THR A 101 -7.74 -2.79 -9.95
C THR A 101 -7.55 -1.47 -9.22
N LEU A 102 -8.46 -1.08 -8.33
CA LEU A 102 -8.24 0.03 -7.39
C LEU A 102 -7.17 -0.27 -6.33
N LYS A 103 -6.75 -1.54 -6.21
CA LYS A 103 -5.57 -1.95 -5.44
C LYS A 103 -4.25 -1.73 -6.20
N LEU A 104 -4.31 -1.13 -7.39
CA LEU A 104 -3.21 -0.90 -8.32
C LEU A 104 -3.17 0.56 -8.77
N PRO A 105 -1.99 1.09 -9.14
CA PRO A 105 -1.93 2.38 -9.82
C PRO A 105 -2.62 2.33 -11.19
N PRO A 106 -2.89 3.48 -11.82
CA PRO A 106 -3.54 3.54 -13.14
C PRO A 106 -2.81 2.80 -14.27
N ALA A 107 -1.49 2.69 -14.19
CA ALA A 107 -0.69 1.82 -15.04
C ALA A 107 0.00 0.78 -14.16
N PHE A 108 -0.15 -0.49 -14.47
CA PHE A 108 0.31 -1.56 -13.59
C PHE A 108 0.91 -2.73 -14.38
N GLU A 109 1.76 -3.49 -13.66
CA GLU A 109 2.21 -4.81 -14.07
C GLU A 109 1.90 -5.81 -12.95
N LEU A 110 1.23 -6.91 -13.31
CA LEU A 110 0.96 -8.03 -12.43
C LEU A 110 1.85 -9.21 -12.80
N VAL A 111 2.30 -9.94 -11.80
CA VAL A 111 2.99 -11.21 -11.99
C VAL A 111 2.11 -12.33 -11.45
N LEU A 112 1.81 -13.30 -12.29
CA LEU A 112 1.22 -14.57 -11.88
C LEU A 112 2.35 -15.53 -11.58
N ARG A 113 2.35 -16.07 -10.36
CA ARG A 113 3.39 -16.97 -9.87
C ARG A 113 2.73 -18.21 -9.25
N THR A 114 3.17 -19.39 -9.63
CA THR A 114 2.76 -20.62 -8.94
C THR A 114 3.73 -20.97 -7.84
N LYS A 115 3.20 -21.49 -6.73
CA LYS A 115 3.98 -22.08 -5.64
C LYS A 115 3.72 -23.57 -5.63
N LEU A 116 4.81 -24.34 -5.61
CA LEU A 116 4.78 -25.79 -5.46
C LEU A 116 4.80 -26.18 -3.98
N VAL A 117 4.36 -27.41 -3.68
CA VAL A 117 4.29 -27.90 -2.27
C VAL A 117 5.65 -27.99 -1.59
N ASP A 118 6.76 -28.03 -2.33
CA ASP A 118 8.13 -27.98 -1.81
C ASP A 118 8.62 -26.55 -1.51
N GLY A 119 7.78 -25.55 -1.77
CA GLY A 119 8.10 -24.12 -1.60
C GLY A 119 8.69 -23.43 -2.84
N THR A 120 9.00 -24.18 -3.92
CA THR A 120 9.49 -23.61 -5.17
C THR A 120 8.46 -22.65 -5.76
N ARG A 121 8.89 -21.47 -6.22
CA ARG A 121 8.04 -20.46 -6.86
C ARG A 121 8.47 -20.23 -8.30
N LEU A 122 7.52 -20.26 -9.21
CA LEU A 122 7.77 -20.16 -10.64
C LEU A 122 6.83 -19.12 -11.28
N PRO A 123 7.32 -18.20 -12.13
CA PRO A 123 6.45 -17.30 -12.85
C PRO A 123 5.63 -18.07 -13.90
N VAL A 124 4.34 -17.76 -13.97
CA VAL A 124 3.40 -18.33 -14.97
C VAL A 124 3.13 -17.33 -16.09
N ALA A 125 2.86 -16.08 -15.71
CA ALA A 125 2.60 -15.02 -16.67
C ALA A 125 2.91 -13.65 -16.08
N ARG A 126 2.98 -12.65 -16.97
CA ARG A 126 3.09 -11.25 -16.66
C ARG A 126 2.02 -10.50 -17.43
N LEU A 127 1.23 -9.67 -16.74
CA LEU A 127 0.17 -8.85 -17.35
C LEU A 127 0.48 -7.39 -17.14
N ARG A 128 0.51 -6.61 -18.22
CA ARG A 128 0.56 -5.15 -18.16
C ARG A 128 -0.79 -4.58 -18.55
N GLY A 129 -1.23 -3.58 -17.80
CA GLY A 129 -2.52 -2.98 -18.07
C GLY A 129 -2.63 -1.57 -17.57
N ARG A 130 -3.74 -0.94 -17.95
CA ARG A 130 -4.14 0.40 -17.52
C ARG A 130 -5.59 0.41 -17.11
N ARG A 131 -5.87 1.15 -16.05
CA ARG A 131 -7.23 1.49 -15.66
C ARG A 131 -7.49 3.00 -15.76
N ARG A 132 -8.75 3.35 -15.91
CA ARG A 132 -9.20 4.73 -15.77
C ARG A 132 -8.91 5.24 -14.36
N ARG A 133 -8.49 6.50 -14.25
CA ARG A 133 -8.39 7.16 -12.96
C ARG A 133 -9.77 7.46 -12.41
N LEU A 134 -9.91 7.41 -11.09
CA LEU A 134 -11.12 7.90 -10.45
C LEU A 134 -11.24 9.41 -10.63
N PRO A 135 -12.47 9.95 -10.74
CA PRO A 135 -12.70 11.38 -10.83
C PRO A 135 -12.30 12.05 -9.51
N ALA A 136 -11.53 13.11 -9.62
CA ALA A 136 -11.18 13.94 -8.48
C ALA A 136 -12.39 14.79 -8.01
N GLY A 137 -12.38 15.15 -6.73
CA GLY A 137 -13.32 16.11 -6.17
C GLY A 137 -13.12 17.53 -6.62
N GLY A 138 -13.95 18.45 -6.12
CA GLY A 138 -13.96 19.87 -6.51
C GLY A 138 -12.73 20.66 -6.04
N GLY A 139 -11.98 20.16 -5.07
CA GLY A 139 -10.76 20.79 -4.55
C GLY A 139 -10.99 21.83 -3.46
N GLU A 140 -12.25 22.18 -3.16
CA GLU A 140 -12.62 23.12 -2.09
C GLU A 140 -12.73 22.41 -0.73
N GLU A 141 -12.87 21.08 -0.74
CA GLU A 141 -12.98 20.25 0.44
C GLU A 141 -11.63 20.08 1.13
N ILE A 142 -11.65 19.62 2.39
CA ILE A 142 -10.44 19.28 3.13
C ILE A 142 -9.62 18.20 2.41
N GLN A 143 -8.32 18.43 2.27
CA GLN A 143 -7.43 17.60 1.46
C GLN A 143 -6.56 16.67 2.33
N PRO A 144 -6.17 15.48 1.85
CA PRO A 144 -5.26 14.61 2.59
C PRO A 144 -3.81 15.12 2.57
N LEU A 145 -3.21 15.17 3.74
CA LEU A 145 -1.77 15.26 3.93
C LEU A 145 -1.26 13.87 4.33
N MET A 146 -0.71 13.17 3.37
CA MET A 146 -0.32 11.77 3.49
C MET A 146 1.10 11.68 4.04
N LEU A 147 1.24 11.18 5.26
CA LEU A 147 2.55 10.96 5.88
C LEU A 147 3.00 9.52 5.64
N ASN A 148 3.84 9.32 4.62
CA ASN A 148 4.44 8.02 4.32
C ASN A 148 5.72 7.81 5.13
N THR A 149 5.78 6.69 5.84
CA THR A 149 6.90 6.38 6.71
C THR A 149 6.85 4.93 7.18
N ILE A 150 7.93 4.46 7.76
CA ILE A 150 7.94 3.19 8.48
C ILE A 150 7.92 3.40 10.00
N GLY A 151 7.66 2.35 10.75
CA GLY A 151 7.57 2.42 12.21
C GLY A 151 8.86 2.96 12.86
N ARG A 152 8.71 3.70 13.94
CA ARG A 152 9.82 4.25 14.75
C ARG A 152 10.64 5.39 14.11
N SER A 153 10.12 5.99 13.05
CA SER A 153 10.73 7.15 12.37
C SER A 153 10.46 8.51 13.03
N GLY A 154 9.59 8.59 14.05
CA GLY A 154 9.18 9.85 14.67
C GLY A 154 7.86 10.43 14.13
N SER A 155 7.06 9.63 13.45
CA SER A 155 5.80 10.07 12.83
C SER A 155 4.82 10.73 13.80
N THR A 156 4.74 10.27 15.05
CA THR A 156 3.86 10.89 16.04
C THR A 156 4.34 12.31 16.41
N LEU A 157 5.65 12.54 16.47
CA LEU A 157 6.22 13.88 16.65
C LEU A 157 5.83 14.79 15.48
N LEU A 158 6.02 14.34 14.25
CA LEU A 158 5.69 15.16 13.07
C LEU A 158 4.19 15.47 12.99
N VAL A 159 3.32 14.49 13.27
CA VAL A 159 1.86 14.74 13.29
C VAL A 159 1.49 15.76 14.38
N THR A 160 2.15 15.72 15.55
CA THR A 160 1.93 16.70 16.61
C THR A 160 2.35 18.11 16.16
N LEU A 161 3.50 18.22 15.51
CA LEU A 161 3.99 19.49 14.94
C LEU A 161 3.05 20.03 13.86
N LEU A 162 2.65 19.19 12.90
CA LEU A 162 1.72 19.55 11.82
C LEU A 162 0.34 20.00 12.36
N SER A 163 -0.22 19.26 13.32
CA SER A 163 -1.53 19.57 13.91
C SER A 163 -1.53 20.79 14.83
N SER A 164 -0.39 21.44 15.01
CA SER A 164 -0.32 22.75 15.67
C SER A 164 -0.68 23.90 14.72
N HIS A 165 -0.67 23.65 13.42
CA HIS A 165 -1.12 24.63 12.43
C HIS A 165 -2.65 24.64 12.35
N PRO A 166 -3.34 25.81 12.34
CA PRO A 166 -4.79 25.88 12.31
C PRO A 166 -5.42 25.21 11.06
N ASP A 167 -4.72 25.26 9.93
CA ASP A 167 -5.17 24.65 8.68
C ASP A 167 -4.90 23.14 8.60
N VAL A 168 -4.39 22.49 9.65
CA VAL A 168 -4.08 21.06 9.67
C VAL A 168 -4.78 20.39 10.85
N VAL A 169 -5.67 19.45 10.53
CA VAL A 169 -6.33 18.63 11.54
C VAL A 169 -5.75 17.23 11.58
N ALA A 170 -5.57 16.70 12.78
CA ALA A 170 -5.19 15.31 13.03
C ALA A 170 -6.06 14.72 14.13
N PHE A 171 -6.22 13.41 14.11
CA PHE A 171 -6.83 12.69 15.22
C PHE A 171 -5.96 12.84 16.48
N SER A 172 -6.51 13.47 17.52
CA SER A 172 -5.73 13.90 18.65
C SER A 172 -5.42 12.81 19.69
N PRO A 173 -6.29 11.78 19.92
CA PRO A 173 -5.94 10.69 20.82
C PRO A 173 -4.61 10.03 20.45
N PHE A 174 -3.85 9.66 21.46
CA PHE A 174 -2.59 8.93 21.28
C PHE A 174 -2.87 7.63 20.51
N ILE A 175 -2.17 7.30 19.57
CA ILE A 175 -1.01 7.51 18.78
C ILE A 175 -1.21 8.43 17.55
N LYS A 176 -2.27 9.22 17.51
CA LYS A 176 -2.60 10.15 16.41
C LYS A 176 -2.72 9.43 15.05
N ASP A 177 -3.48 8.33 15.04
CA ASP A 177 -3.61 7.46 13.86
C ASP A 177 -5.05 6.93 13.75
N ALA A 178 -5.93 7.70 13.10
CA ALA A 178 -7.33 7.31 12.90
C ALA A 178 -7.55 6.40 11.68
N ARG A 179 -6.75 6.55 10.62
CA ARG A 179 -6.82 5.79 9.35
C ARG A 179 -8.21 5.75 8.72
N VAL A 180 -8.96 6.83 8.82
CA VAL A 180 -10.33 6.92 8.30
C VAL A 180 -10.33 6.85 6.78
N SER A 181 -9.37 7.53 6.13
CA SER A 181 -9.24 7.47 4.68
C SER A 181 -8.83 6.08 4.20
N THR A 182 -7.95 5.39 4.93
CA THR A 182 -7.58 4.00 4.65
C THR A 182 -8.80 3.07 4.74
N TYR A 183 -9.65 3.27 5.76
CA TYR A 183 -10.86 2.47 5.92
C TYR A 183 -11.79 2.62 4.71
N TRP A 184 -12.16 3.87 4.35
CA TRP A 184 -13.08 4.11 3.24
C TRP A 184 -12.49 3.77 1.87
N ALA A 185 -11.17 3.94 1.69
CA ALA A 185 -10.50 3.50 0.48
C ALA A 185 -10.51 1.96 0.34
N ASN A 186 -10.35 1.21 1.44
CA ASN A 186 -10.50 -0.24 1.42
C ASN A 186 -11.93 -0.66 1.10
N VAL A 187 -12.94 0.00 1.68
CA VAL A 187 -14.36 -0.24 1.32
C VAL A 187 -14.57 -0.05 -0.17
N LEU A 188 -14.04 1.03 -0.75
CA LEU A 188 -14.16 1.28 -2.19
C LEU A 188 -13.45 0.20 -3.02
N GLN A 189 -12.27 -0.24 -2.59
CA GLN A 189 -11.53 -1.33 -3.24
C GLN A 189 -12.32 -2.65 -3.21
N ASP A 190 -12.93 -2.97 -2.07
CA ASP A 190 -13.72 -4.19 -1.91
C ASP A 190 -15.01 -4.13 -2.74
N LEU A 191 -15.67 -2.96 -2.83
CA LEU A 191 -16.84 -2.75 -3.67
C LEU A 191 -16.53 -2.89 -5.18
N ALA A 192 -15.30 -2.61 -5.58
CA ALA A 192 -14.83 -2.75 -6.95
C ALA A 192 -14.20 -4.13 -7.23
N GLU A 193 -14.25 -5.08 -6.29
CA GLU A 193 -13.77 -6.44 -6.51
C GLU A 193 -14.87 -7.30 -7.15
N PRO A 194 -14.59 -8.03 -8.25
CA PRO A 194 -15.58 -8.88 -8.88
C PRO A 194 -16.08 -9.96 -7.94
N ALA A 195 -17.38 -10.23 -7.97
CA ALA A 195 -17.96 -11.31 -7.19
C ALA A 195 -17.40 -12.67 -7.61
N SER A 196 -17.07 -13.51 -6.64
CA SER A 196 -16.68 -14.89 -6.87
C SER A 196 -17.91 -15.80 -6.81
N TYR A 197 -18.02 -16.75 -7.73
CA TYR A 197 -19.06 -17.79 -7.68
C TYR A 197 -19.04 -18.65 -6.43
N LEU A 198 -17.89 -18.77 -5.79
CA LEU A 198 -17.74 -19.61 -4.59
C LEU A 198 -18.16 -18.86 -3.32
N ALA A 199 -18.14 -17.55 -3.35
CA ALA A 199 -18.48 -16.69 -2.22
C ALA A 199 -19.89 -16.91 -1.65
N PRO A 200 -20.96 -17.09 -2.46
CA PRO A 200 -22.32 -17.24 -1.93
C PRO A 200 -22.54 -18.50 -1.11
N PHE A 201 -21.64 -19.48 -1.20
CA PHE A 201 -21.82 -20.80 -0.58
C PHE A 201 -20.89 -21.04 0.60
N ASP A 202 -19.97 -20.11 0.88
CA ASP A 202 -19.09 -20.20 2.04
C ASP A 202 -19.73 -19.41 3.22
N PRO A 203 -20.04 -20.07 4.35
CA PRO A 203 -20.65 -19.40 5.52
C PRO A 203 -19.98 -18.12 6.00
N PRO A 204 -18.64 -17.99 6.01
CA PRO A 204 -17.97 -16.73 6.31
C PRO A 204 -18.28 -15.61 5.32
N ASP A 205 -18.55 -15.94 4.07
CA ASP A 205 -18.81 -14.98 3.00
C ASP A 205 -20.28 -14.53 2.94
N LEU A 206 -21.20 -15.26 3.57
CA LEU A 206 -22.58 -14.80 3.75
C LEU A 206 -22.69 -13.55 4.63
N GLU A 207 -21.74 -13.34 5.53
CA GLU A 207 -21.66 -12.15 6.37
C GLU A 207 -20.95 -10.97 5.67
N ARG A 208 -20.27 -11.24 4.56
CA ARG A 208 -19.62 -10.27 3.68
C ARG A 208 -20.23 -10.40 2.28
N PRO A 209 -21.44 -9.91 2.06
CA PRO A 209 -22.06 -9.98 0.75
C PRO A 209 -21.14 -9.28 -0.26
N HIS A 210 -20.70 -10.00 -1.28
CA HIS A 210 -20.03 -9.40 -2.40
C HIS A 210 -21.02 -8.49 -3.11
N TRP A 211 -20.70 -7.22 -3.17
CA TRP A 211 -21.47 -6.27 -3.94
C TRP A 211 -21.17 -6.51 -5.41
N TRP A 212 -22.18 -6.87 -6.15
CA TRP A 212 -22.09 -7.20 -7.57
C TRP A 212 -22.03 -5.94 -8.44
N LEU A 213 -21.38 -4.90 -7.93
CA LEU A 213 -21.28 -3.62 -8.63
C LEU A 213 -20.31 -3.66 -9.80
N ASP A 214 -19.46 -4.68 -9.82
CA ASP A 214 -18.43 -4.79 -10.83
C ASP A 214 -18.46 -6.16 -11.51
N GLY A 215 -18.95 -6.16 -12.71
CA GLY A 215 -18.91 -7.18 -13.74
C GLY A 215 -18.96 -8.66 -13.35
N GLY A 216 -19.87 -9.39 -13.92
CA GLY A 216 -19.74 -10.83 -14.07
C GLY A 216 -20.25 -11.68 -12.95
N VAL A 217 -21.40 -11.36 -12.39
CA VAL A 217 -22.10 -12.33 -11.56
C VAL A 217 -22.93 -13.26 -12.42
N GLY A 218 -22.37 -14.39 -12.69
CA GLY A 218 -23.12 -15.47 -13.23
C GLY A 218 -23.71 -15.19 -14.61
N GLU A 219 -24.98 -15.49 -14.77
CA GLU A 219 -25.73 -15.38 -16.00
C GLU A 219 -26.17 -13.94 -16.34
N LEU A 220 -25.95 -12.97 -15.45
CA LEU A 220 -26.21 -11.55 -15.75
C LEU A 220 -25.08 -11.06 -16.66
N GLY A 221 -25.42 -10.70 -17.88
CA GLY A 221 -24.49 -10.08 -18.81
C GLY A 221 -24.02 -8.72 -18.27
N GLU A 222 -22.79 -8.33 -18.62
CA GLU A 222 -22.21 -7.01 -18.27
C GLU A 222 -23.15 -5.86 -18.62
N ASP A 223 -23.82 -5.92 -19.75
CA ASP A 223 -24.85 -4.97 -20.21
C ASP A 223 -26.04 -4.85 -19.24
N GLU A 224 -26.31 -5.86 -18.45
CA GLU A 224 -27.39 -5.86 -17.47
C GLU A 224 -27.01 -5.19 -16.18
N VAL A 225 -25.81 -5.43 -15.68
CA VAL A 225 -25.24 -4.76 -14.50
C VAL A 225 -25.08 -3.27 -14.78
N GLU A 226 -24.50 -2.91 -15.94
CA GLU A 226 -24.36 -1.53 -16.39
C GLU A 226 -25.72 -0.83 -16.54
N ARG A 227 -26.71 -1.52 -17.06
CA ARG A 227 -28.08 -1.00 -17.20
C ARG A 227 -28.78 -0.77 -15.86
N TRP A 228 -28.46 -1.57 -14.85
CA TRP A 228 -29.02 -1.46 -13.50
C TRP A 228 -28.35 -0.40 -12.64
N LEU A 229 -27.03 -0.31 -12.68
CA LEU A 229 -26.21 0.49 -11.77
C LEU A 229 -25.67 1.77 -12.45
N GLY A 230 -25.66 1.79 -13.79
CA GLY A 230 -24.97 2.79 -14.58
C GLY A 230 -23.48 2.50 -14.74
N SER A 231 -22.90 3.01 -15.82
CA SER A 231 -21.48 2.80 -16.16
C SER A 231 -20.49 3.44 -15.19
N ASP A 232 -20.95 4.34 -14.32
CA ASP A 232 -20.12 5.16 -13.43
C ASP A 232 -20.40 4.86 -11.94
N SER A 233 -20.86 3.63 -11.64
CA SER A 233 -21.25 3.25 -10.27
C SER A 233 -20.09 3.34 -9.27
N ILE A 234 -18.89 2.92 -9.65
CA ILE A 234 -17.70 3.00 -8.79
C ILE A 234 -17.26 4.44 -8.58
N GLU A 235 -17.36 5.28 -9.60
CA GLU A 235 -17.11 6.73 -9.50
C GLU A 235 -18.09 7.41 -8.53
N LEU A 236 -19.36 7.02 -8.57
CA LEU A 236 -20.37 7.51 -7.62
C LEU A 236 -20.03 7.07 -6.19
N LEU A 237 -19.67 5.80 -6.00
CA LEU A 237 -19.25 5.27 -4.69
C LEU A 237 -17.96 5.92 -4.19
N SER A 238 -17.02 6.22 -5.09
CA SER A 238 -15.82 6.99 -4.75
C SER A 238 -16.18 8.35 -4.17
N ALA A 239 -17.15 9.05 -4.76
CA ALA A 239 -17.63 10.32 -4.22
C ALA A 239 -18.29 10.17 -2.84
N HIS A 240 -19.04 9.09 -2.62
CA HIS A 240 -19.62 8.80 -1.29
C HIS A 240 -18.55 8.47 -0.25
N CYS A 241 -17.56 7.62 -0.58
CA CYS A 241 -16.45 7.32 0.32
C CYS A 241 -15.68 8.59 0.70
N ARG A 242 -15.42 9.46 -0.29
CA ARG A 242 -14.78 10.76 -0.05
C ARG A 242 -15.60 11.62 0.89
N ALA A 243 -16.91 11.75 0.67
CA ALA A 243 -17.79 12.53 1.55
C ALA A 243 -17.77 12.04 3.01
N GLN A 244 -17.62 10.73 3.27
CA GLN A 244 -17.49 10.19 4.62
C GLN A 244 -16.15 10.58 5.28
N ILE A 245 -15.06 10.54 4.53
CA ILE A 245 -13.75 11.00 5.01
C ILE A 245 -13.81 12.49 5.37
N GLU A 246 -14.33 13.29 4.46
CA GLU A 246 -14.48 14.74 4.62
C GLU A 246 -15.34 15.10 5.82
N ALA A 247 -16.50 14.46 5.98
CA ALA A 247 -17.41 14.68 7.11
C ALA A 247 -16.74 14.38 8.44
N PHE A 248 -15.94 13.31 8.53
CA PHE A 248 -15.22 12.96 9.74
C PHE A 248 -14.20 14.06 10.11
N TYR A 249 -13.37 14.47 9.15
CA TYR A 249 -12.33 15.46 9.43
C TYR A 249 -12.86 16.88 9.55
N ALA A 250 -13.93 17.24 8.85
CA ALA A 250 -14.62 18.51 9.07
C ALA A 250 -15.20 18.61 10.50
N ASN A 251 -15.74 17.50 11.02
CA ASN A 251 -16.21 17.46 12.41
C ASN A 251 -15.05 17.61 13.42
N LEU A 252 -13.88 17.04 13.15
CA LEU A 252 -12.69 17.21 13.98
C LEU A 252 -12.11 18.63 13.92
N ALA A 253 -12.12 19.26 12.75
CA ALA A 253 -11.62 20.61 12.54
C ALA A 253 -12.51 21.66 13.21
N GLY A 254 -13.79 21.34 13.40
CA GLY A 254 -14.77 22.24 13.99
C GLY A 254 -15.17 23.40 13.06
N PRO A 255 -15.75 24.50 13.61
CA PRO A 255 -16.34 25.56 12.80
C PRO A 255 -15.31 26.42 12.04
N GLU A 256 -14.05 26.41 12.45
CA GLU A 256 -12.99 27.15 11.76
C GLU A 256 -12.51 26.45 10.49
N GLY A 257 -12.80 25.13 10.38
CA GLY A 257 -12.36 24.28 9.28
C GLY A 257 -10.86 23.98 9.32
N ALA A 258 -10.38 23.26 8.31
CA ALA A 258 -8.97 23.02 8.06
C ALA A 258 -8.77 22.73 6.55
N ARG A 259 -7.59 23.04 6.02
CA ARG A 259 -7.24 22.74 4.64
C ARG A 259 -6.79 21.28 4.45
N PHE A 260 -6.12 20.73 5.45
CA PHE A 260 -5.55 19.40 5.41
C PHE A 260 -5.96 18.56 6.62
N PHE A 261 -6.22 17.29 6.37
CA PHE A 261 -6.18 16.26 7.40
C PHE A 261 -4.93 15.41 7.23
N VAL A 262 -4.26 15.04 8.32
CA VAL A 262 -3.05 14.21 8.25
C VAL A 262 -3.31 12.80 8.74
N GLU A 263 -2.90 11.82 7.94
CA GLU A 263 -2.88 10.41 8.29
C GLU A 263 -1.53 9.76 7.95
N LYS A 264 -1.20 8.67 8.66
CA LYS A 264 0.03 7.90 8.48
C LYS A 264 -0.20 6.71 7.58
N TYR A 265 0.71 6.50 6.62
CA TYR A 265 0.68 5.39 5.69
C TYR A 265 1.99 4.62 5.72
N LEU A 266 1.91 3.33 5.44
CA LEU A 266 3.07 2.48 5.29
C LEU A 266 3.48 2.41 3.80
N PRO A 267 4.76 2.27 3.48
CA PRO A 267 5.26 2.38 2.11
C PRO A 267 4.66 1.39 1.11
N TYR A 268 4.19 0.24 1.60
CA TYR A 268 3.60 -0.81 0.77
C TYR A 268 2.09 -0.64 0.52
N GLN A 269 1.47 0.41 1.07
CA GLN A 269 0.05 0.69 0.83
C GLN A 269 -0.13 1.47 -0.47
N VAL A 270 -1.13 1.08 -1.25
CA VAL A 270 -1.54 1.80 -2.48
C VAL A 270 -2.59 2.88 -2.20
N ILE A 271 -3.00 3.02 -0.94
CA ILE A 271 -4.00 4.00 -0.52
C ILE A 271 -3.58 5.45 -0.85
N PRO A 272 -2.32 5.87 -0.65
CA PRO A 272 -1.89 7.20 -1.05
C PRO A 272 -2.11 7.50 -2.54
N ASP A 273 -1.89 6.53 -3.42
CA ASP A 273 -2.10 6.70 -4.87
C ASP A 273 -3.58 6.87 -5.20
N LEU A 274 -4.44 6.09 -4.54
CA LEU A 274 -5.89 6.19 -4.70
C LEU A 274 -6.42 7.52 -4.17
N LEU A 275 -5.93 7.98 -3.03
CA LEU A 275 -6.29 9.30 -2.49
C LEU A 275 -5.80 10.45 -3.37
N ALA A 276 -4.63 10.33 -3.97
CA ALA A 276 -4.12 11.32 -4.92
C ALA A 276 -4.95 11.40 -6.21
N GLU A 277 -5.69 10.33 -6.56
CA GLU A 277 -6.69 10.39 -7.64
C GLU A 277 -7.97 11.09 -7.18
N MET A 278 -8.46 10.76 -5.98
CA MET A 278 -9.72 11.27 -5.44
C MET A 278 -9.64 12.75 -5.02
N TYR A 279 -8.44 13.23 -4.64
CA TYR A 279 -8.23 14.56 -4.08
C TYR A 279 -7.19 15.36 -4.88
N PRO A 280 -7.58 16.41 -5.62
CA PRO A 280 -6.66 17.17 -6.47
C PRO A 280 -5.62 17.98 -5.67
N GLY A 281 -5.94 18.30 -4.42
CA GLY A 281 -5.06 19.03 -3.51
C GLY A 281 -4.26 18.14 -2.56
N ALA A 282 -4.30 16.82 -2.73
CA ALA A 282 -3.53 15.88 -1.91
C ALA A 282 -2.05 16.24 -1.87
N ARG A 283 -1.45 16.13 -0.69
CA ARG A 283 0.00 16.35 -0.49
C ARG A 283 0.60 15.13 0.20
N GLU A 284 1.86 14.88 -0.12
CA GLU A 284 2.60 13.76 0.44
C GLU A 284 3.88 14.23 1.12
N VAL A 285 4.13 13.71 2.31
CA VAL A 285 5.35 13.90 3.08
C VAL A 285 5.96 12.55 3.36
N ILE A 286 7.23 12.38 3.04
CA ILE A 286 8.02 11.22 3.41
C ILE A 286 8.88 11.57 4.61
N LEU A 287 8.65 10.88 5.72
CA LEU A 287 9.46 11.00 6.93
C LEU A 287 10.40 9.80 7.02
N VAL A 288 11.69 10.08 7.07
CA VAL A 288 12.74 9.10 7.32
C VAL A 288 13.52 9.43 8.58
N ARG A 289 14.25 8.45 9.07
CA ARG A 289 15.22 8.54 10.15
C ARG A 289 16.38 7.64 9.78
N ASP A 290 17.58 7.85 10.33
CA ASP A 290 18.66 6.87 10.15
C ASP A 290 18.15 5.46 10.47
N PHE A 291 18.23 4.58 9.49
CA PHE A 291 17.58 3.27 9.53
C PHE A 291 18.18 2.37 10.59
N ARG A 292 19.45 2.59 10.94
CA ARG A 292 20.16 1.91 12.02
C ARG A 292 19.61 2.36 13.39
N ASP A 293 19.35 3.65 13.56
CA ASP A 293 18.67 4.17 14.76
C ASP A 293 17.21 3.73 14.87
N MET A 294 16.55 3.55 13.71
CA MET A 294 15.20 2.97 13.69
C MET A 294 15.21 1.52 14.20
N LEU A 295 16.16 0.70 13.75
CA LEU A 295 16.33 -0.67 14.24
C LEU A 295 16.61 -0.70 15.74
N CYS A 296 17.53 0.12 16.24
CA CYS A 296 17.76 0.29 17.68
C CYS A 296 16.47 0.64 18.43
N SER A 297 15.65 1.53 17.84
CA SER A 297 14.38 1.92 18.43
C SER A 297 13.34 0.79 18.44
N VAL A 298 13.32 -0.07 17.42
CA VAL A 298 12.46 -1.28 17.37
C VAL A 298 12.88 -2.27 18.45
N ILE A 299 14.16 -2.60 18.54
CA ILE A 299 14.72 -3.52 19.54
C ILE A 299 14.42 -3.02 20.96
N ALA A 300 14.72 -1.74 21.24
CA ALA A 300 14.46 -1.15 22.55
C ALA A 300 12.96 -1.09 22.89
N PHE A 301 12.10 -0.85 21.89
CA PHE A 301 10.65 -0.82 22.08
C PHE A 301 10.11 -2.21 22.43
N ASN A 302 10.53 -3.27 21.73
CA ASN A 302 10.18 -4.64 22.02
C ASN A 302 10.61 -5.03 23.44
N ARG A 303 11.87 -4.73 23.80
CA ARG A 303 12.38 -4.98 25.16
C ARG A 303 11.55 -4.27 26.24
N LYS A 304 11.21 -2.99 26.02
CA LYS A 304 10.40 -2.19 26.97
C LYS A 304 9.00 -2.76 27.18
N ARG A 305 8.40 -3.33 26.12
CA ARG A 305 7.03 -3.86 26.13
C ARG A 305 6.94 -5.34 26.49
N GLY A 306 8.07 -6.03 26.54
CA GLY A 306 8.10 -7.49 26.67
C GLY A 306 7.54 -8.19 25.41
N TRP A 307 7.63 -7.54 24.26
CA TRP A 307 7.26 -8.09 22.95
C TRP A 307 8.50 -8.62 22.24
N SER A 308 8.31 -9.60 21.36
CA SER A 308 9.36 -10.16 20.53
C SER A 308 9.13 -9.97 19.04
N ASP A 309 8.01 -9.38 18.67
CA ASP A 309 7.45 -9.47 17.33
C ASP A 309 7.07 -8.11 16.70
N PHE A 310 7.10 -7.00 17.45
CA PHE A 310 6.79 -5.70 16.83
C PHE A 310 7.78 -5.38 15.71
N GLY A 311 7.26 -5.31 14.49
CA GLY A 311 8.04 -5.03 13.28
C GLY A 311 8.74 -6.25 12.69
N TYR A 312 8.81 -7.37 13.39
CA TYR A 312 9.47 -8.60 12.93
C TYR A 312 8.50 -9.54 12.22
N THR A 313 9.04 -10.32 11.28
CA THR A 313 8.42 -11.55 10.80
C THR A 313 8.65 -12.67 11.79
N GLU A 314 7.99 -13.82 11.62
CA GLU A 314 8.20 -15.00 12.48
C GLU A 314 9.69 -15.30 12.68
N GLY A 315 10.10 -15.44 13.94
CA GLY A 315 11.45 -15.85 14.31
C GLY A 315 12.37 -14.77 14.90
N GLY A 316 11.97 -13.50 14.95
CA GLY A 316 12.64 -12.44 15.74
C GLY A 316 14.12 -12.20 15.47
N ASP A 317 14.57 -12.37 14.22
CA ASP A 317 15.96 -12.18 13.79
C ASP A 317 16.14 -10.76 13.22
N ASP A 318 17.06 -9.98 13.81
CA ASP A 318 17.33 -8.60 13.42
C ASP A 318 17.83 -8.50 11.98
N ALA A 319 18.72 -9.39 11.53
CA ALA A 319 19.22 -9.40 10.17
C ALA A 319 18.12 -9.74 9.15
N LYS A 320 17.24 -10.68 9.50
CA LYS A 320 16.06 -11.02 8.70
C LYS A 320 15.10 -9.83 8.60
N TYR A 321 14.86 -9.12 9.70
CA TYR A 321 14.04 -7.92 9.72
C TYR A 321 14.60 -6.82 8.81
N VAL A 322 15.91 -6.61 8.81
CA VAL A 322 16.56 -5.67 7.90
C VAL A 322 16.30 -6.05 6.44
N ARG A 323 16.53 -7.31 6.07
CA ARG A 323 16.41 -7.78 4.68
C ARG A 323 14.97 -7.86 4.18
N GLU A 324 14.07 -8.41 4.98
CA GLU A 324 12.72 -8.76 4.54
C GLU A 324 11.68 -7.66 4.79
N VAL A 325 11.93 -6.75 5.73
CA VAL A 325 10.98 -5.70 6.10
C VAL A 325 11.52 -4.29 5.87
N MET A 326 12.69 -3.97 6.43
CA MET A 326 13.23 -2.61 6.32
C MET A 326 13.65 -2.28 4.88
N HIS A 327 14.49 -3.10 4.28
CA HIS A 327 14.99 -2.86 2.93
C HIS A 327 13.86 -2.66 1.90
N PRO A 328 12.88 -3.57 1.73
CA PRO A 328 11.81 -3.39 0.76
C PRO A 328 10.91 -2.19 1.08
N SER A 329 10.69 -1.87 2.36
CA SER A 329 9.90 -0.69 2.76
C SER A 329 10.59 0.62 2.40
N LEU A 330 11.90 0.70 2.63
CA LEU A 330 12.71 1.89 2.33
C LEU A 330 12.94 2.06 0.83
N ALA A 331 13.15 0.96 0.11
CA ALA A 331 13.24 0.97 -1.35
C ALA A 331 11.97 1.57 -1.98
N ARG A 332 10.79 1.24 -1.45
CA ARG A 332 9.51 1.84 -1.90
C ARG A 332 9.38 3.32 -1.58
N LEU A 333 9.86 3.78 -0.43
CA LEU A 333 9.92 5.23 -0.15
C LEU A 333 10.85 5.96 -1.13
N ALA A 334 11.99 5.36 -1.46
CA ALA A 334 12.91 5.88 -2.44
C ALA A 334 12.30 5.91 -3.86
N GLU A 335 11.57 4.87 -4.26
CA GLU A 335 10.83 4.85 -5.51
C GLU A 335 9.78 5.96 -5.58
N ARG A 336 9.05 6.21 -4.48
CA ARG A 336 8.08 7.32 -4.41
C ARG A 336 8.74 8.68 -4.56
N LEU A 337 9.93 8.89 -4.00
CA LEU A 337 10.70 10.15 -4.17
C LEU A 337 11.16 10.36 -5.61
N ARG A 338 11.45 9.28 -6.34
CA ARG A 338 11.89 9.31 -7.75
C ARG A 338 10.72 9.34 -8.74
N GLY A 339 9.51 9.02 -8.28
CA GLY A 339 8.32 8.88 -9.11
C GLY A 339 7.93 10.16 -9.87
N GLU A 340 7.21 9.99 -10.97
CA GLU A 340 6.62 11.09 -11.73
C GLU A 340 5.36 11.63 -11.03
N GLY A 341 5.14 12.94 -11.05
CA GLY A 341 3.95 13.57 -10.47
C GLY A 341 4.29 14.62 -9.41
N THR A 342 3.38 14.87 -8.48
CA THR A 342 3.62 15.79 -7.36
C THR A 342 4.67 15.16 -6.44
N ARG A 343 5.87 15.76 -6.44
CA ARG A 343 6.99 15.24 -5.67
C ARG A 343 6.68 15.31 -4.17
N PRO A 344 6.83 14.20 -3.41
CA PRO A 344 6.71 14.20 -1.96
C PRO A 344 7.75 15.14 -1.31
N TYR A 345 7.39 15.75 -0.19
CA TYR A 345 8.36 16.46 0.64
C TYR A 345 9.12 15.49 1.53
N LEU A 346 10.42 15.43 1.37
CA LEU A 346 11.28 14.62 2.23
C LEU A 346 11.66 15.41 3.48
N ILE A 347 11.43 14.83 4.65
CA ILE A 347 11.85 15.36 5.93
C ILE A 347 12.54 14.28 6.76
N ARG A 348 13.64 14.63 7.43
CA ARG A 348 14.36 13.72 8.30
C ARG A 348 13.99 13.97 9.76
N TYR A 349 13.92 12.90 10.53
CA TYR A 349 13.69 12.97 11.97
C TYR A 349 14.74 13.83 12.69
N GLU A 350 15.99 13.71 12.25
CA GLU A 350 17.13 14.45 12.80
C GLU A 350 16.94 15.96 12.64
N ASP A 351 16.41 16.41 11.49
CA ASP A 351 16.12 17.81 11.24
C ASP A 351 15.00 18.34 12.16
N LEU A 352 13.99 17.50 12.45
CA LEU A 352 12.91 17.83 13.39
C LEU A 352 13.38 17.92 14.85
N VAL A 353 14.46 17.21 15.20
CA VAL A 353 14.99 17.18 16.58
C VAL A 353 16.05 18.26 16.78
N LEU A 354 16.97 18.42 15.82
CA LEU A 354 18.12 19.31 15.94
C LEU A 354 17.81 20.75 15.54
N GLY A 355 16.90 20.94 14.57
CA GLY A 355 16.50 22.23 14.04
C GLY A 355 15.02 22.26 13.66
N PRO A 356 14.10 22.11 14.63
CA PRO A 356 12.67 21.96 14.34
C PRO A 356 12.07 23.19 13.65
N GLU A 357 12.52 24.40 13.98
CA GLU A 357 12.00 25.64 13.42
C GLU A 357 12.24 25.72 11.89
N PRO A 358 13.47 25.63 11.36
CA PRO A 358 13.70 25.66 9.92
C PRO A 358 13.09 24.45 9.19
N ALA A 359 13.08 23.26 9.82
CA ALA A 359 12.46 22.07 9.23
C ALA A 359 10.95 22.24 9.02
N LEU A 360 10.25 22.79 10.02
CA LEU A 360 8.82 23.09 9.92
C LEU A 360 8.53 24.23 8.96
N ALA A 361 9.31 25.30 8.99
CA ALA A 361 9.11 26.43 8.07
C ALA A 361 9.20 25.96 6.61
N GLY A 362 10.20 25.14 6.26
CA GLY A 362 10.33 24.55 4.93
C GLY A 362 9.17 23.62 4.55
N LEU A 363 8.68 22.82 5.51
CA LEU A 363 7.52 21.96 5.28
C LEU A 363 6.24 22.77 5.07
N PHE A 364 5.98 23.79 5.88
CA PHE A 364 4.80 24.65 5.74
C PHE A 364 4.82 25.44 4.43
N ASP A 365 5.99 25.95 4.02
CA ASP A 365 6.15 26.61 2.72
C ASP A 365 5.80 25.66 1.57
N HIS A 366 6.31 24.42 1.59
CA HIS A 366 5.97 23.38 0.61
C HIS A 366 4.47 23.08 0.55
N LEU A 367 3.80 23.08 1.70
CA LEU A 367 2.36 22.85 1.80
C LEU A 367 1.52 24.10 1.45
N GLY A 368 2.16 25.25 1.22
CA GLY A 368 1.49 26.53 1.03
C GLY A 368 0.72 26.99 2.26
N LEU A 369 1.25 26.67 3.44
CA LEU A 369 0.74 27.08 4.75
C LEU A 369 1.54 28.28 5.26
N ALA A 370 0.90 29.16 6.05
CA ALA A 370 1.57 30.32 6.61
C ALA A 370 2.61 29.87 7.67
N ALA A 371 3.88 30.14 7.42
CA ALA A 371 4.98 29.83 8.34
C ALA A 371 5.31 31.05 9.22
N ASP A 372 4.40 31.47 10.11
CA ASP A 372 4.68 32.52 11.11
C ASP A 372 5.66 31.95 12.16
N GLU A 373 6.74 32.69 12.42
CA GLU A 373 7.76 32.29 13.43
C GLU A 373 7.15 32.00 14.81
N LYS A 374 6.11 32.73 15.20
CA LYS A 374 5.41 32.51 16.46
C LYS A 374 4.66 31.19 16.47
N LEU A 375 3.99 30.85 15.37
CA LEU A 375 3.27 29.59 15.20
C LEU A 375 4.23 28.40 15.24
N VAL A 376 5.36 28.51 14.55
CA VAL A 376 6.40 27.48 14.52
C VAL A 376 6.99 27.28 15.93
N ALA A 377 7.32 28.37 16.64
CA ALA A 377 7.83 28.30 18.02
C ALA A 377 6.80 27.67 18.98
N GLU A 378 5.52 27.98 18.83
CA GLU A 378 4.44 27.41 19.63
C GLU A 378 4.30 25.88 19.34
N ALA A 379 4.37 25.47 18.08
CA ALA A 379 4.35 24.07 17.68
C ALA A 379 5.49 23.28 18.35
N VAL A 380 6.71 23.80 18.30
CA VAL A 380 7.89 23.20 18.94
C VAL A 380 7.72 23.12 20.46
N LYS A 381 7.19 24.19 21.09
CA LYS A 381 6.92 24.19 22.54
C LYS A 381 5.92 23.09 22.94
N ARG A 382 4.82 22.93 22.20
CA ARG A 382 3.81 21.90 22.45
C ARG A 382 4.38 20.49 22.45
N THR A 383 5.32 20.17 21.57
CA THR A 383 5.95 18.84 21.56
C THR A 383 6.74 18.52 22.82
N ARG A 384 7.22 19.54 23.51
CA ARG A 384 7.92 19.38 24.81
C ARG A 384 6.93 19.16 25.97
N GLU A 385 5.74 19.74 25.88
CA GLU A 385 4.70 19.64 26.91
C GLU A 385 3.91 18.33 26.84
N GLU A 386 3.69 17.78 25.66
CA GLU A 386 2.99 16.49 25.44
C GLU A 386 3.83 15.25 25.78
N THR A 387 5.00 15.43 26.37
CA THR A 387 5.95 14.33 26.64
C THR A 387 5.41 13.21 27.53
N ALA A 388 4.52 13.50 28.46
CA ALA A 388 3.99 12.51 29.41
C ALA A 388 3.16 11.41 28.72
N SER A 389 2.36 11.77 27.70
CA SER A 389 1.56 10.78 26.94
C SER A 389 2.42 9.95 25.98
N MET A 390 3.60 10.46 25.61
CA MET A 390 4.54 9.79 24.71
C MET A 390 5.52 8.85 25.41
N ASP A 391 5.61 8.89 26.76
CA ASP A 391 6.57 8.09 27.53
C ASP A 391 6.46 6.58 27.29
N HIS A 392 5.25 6.09 27.05
CA HIS A 392 5.04 4.70 26.69
C HIS A 392 5.67 4.28 25.36
N HIS A 393 5.88 5.25 24.44
CA HIS A 393 6.45 5.00 23.11
C HIS A 393 7.90 5.45 22.97
N ARG A 394 8.42 6.19 23.93
CA ARG A 394 9.81 6.60 23.92
C ARG A 394 10.73 5.43 24.33
N THR A 395 11.80 5.29 23.60
CA THR A 395 12.89 4.34 23.91
C THR A 395 14.13 5.02 24.45
N THR A 396 14.12 6.37 24.46
CA THR A 396 15.12 7.23 25.09
C THR A 396 14.43 8.38 25.82
N SER A 397 15.03 8.88 26.87
CA SER A 397 14.53 10.05 27.62
C SER A 397 14.76 11.37 26.86
N ASP A 398 15.80 11.41 26.05
CA ASP A 398 16.19 12.58 25.25
C ASP A 398 16.11 12.23 23.75
N PRO A 399 15.30 12.96 22.94
CA PRO A 399 15.27 12.78 21.50
C PRO A 399 16.63 12.98 20.81
N VAL A 400 17.46 13.90 21.29
CA VAL A 400 18.81 14.15 20.74
C VAL A 400 19.70 12.92 20.95
N ALA A 401 19.66 12.30 22.13
CA ALA A 401 20.40 11.08 22.43
C ALA A 401 19.92 9.86 21.62
N SER A 402 18.84 9.98 20.86
CA SER A 402 18.35 8.93 19.99
C SER A 402 18.98 8.97 18.59
N ILE A 403 19.74 10.03 18.27
CA ILE A 403 20.41 10.24 17.00
C ILE A 403 21.83 9.68 17.09
N GLY A 404 22.20 8.82 16.15
CA GLY A 404 23.51 8.16 16.11
C GLY A 404 23.70 7.05 17.17
N ARG A 405 22.65 6.69 17.92
CA ARG A 405 22.71 5.69 18.99
C ARG A 405 23.13 4.29 18.48
N TRP A 406 22.97 4.03 17.20
CA TRP A 406 23.33 2.78 16.58
C TRP A 406 24.83 2.45 16.72
N HIS A 407 25.70 3.45 16.86
CA HIS A 407 27.13 3.25 17.09
C HIS A 407 27.40 2.47 18.39
N ASP A 408 26.56 2.67 19.41
CA ASP A 408 26.71 2.07 20.73
C ASP A 408 25.73 0.89 20.98
N ASP A 409 24.55 0.96 20.36
CA ASP A 409 23.43 0.05 20.67
C ASP A 409 23.36 -1.18 19.74
N LEU A 410 23.87 -1.10 18.50
CA LEU A 410 23.85 -2.24 17.58
C LEU A 410 25.07 -3.13 17.73
N PRO A 411 24.89 -4.47 17.77
CA PRO A 411 26.00 -5.40 17.58
C PRO A 411 26.70 -5.17 16.24
N GLY A 412 28.03 -5.24 16.21
CA GLY A 412 28.81 -4.96 15.01
C GLY A 412 28.42 -5.82 13.80
N GLU A 413 28.01 -7.07 14.01
CA GLU A 413 27.49 -7.96 12.96
C GLU A 413 26.17 -7.45 12.35
N ILE A 414 25.28 -6.86 13.15
CA ILE A 414 24.01 -6.28 12.66
C ILE A 414 24.25 -4.95 11.99
N ALA A 415 25.18 -4.12 12.49
CA ALA A 415 25.59 -2.90 11.84
C ALA A 415 26.14 -3.17 10.44
N ALA A 416 26.97 -4.22 10.29
CA ALA A 416 27.48 -4.65 8.98
C ALA A 416 26.36 -5.10 8.02
N VAL A 417 25.35 -5.83 8.50
CA VAL A 417 24.17 -6.18 7.70
C VAL A 417 23.38 -4.93 7.28
N CYS A 418 23.23 -3.95 8.17
CA CYS A 418 22.59 -2.69 7.81
C CYS A 418 23.34 -1.94 6.71
N ASP A 419 24.67 -1.91 6.75
CA ASP A 419 25.46 -1.25 5.71
C ASP A 419 25.41 -1.98 4.38
N GLU A 420 25.51 -3.32 4.41
CA GLU A 420 25.43 -4.14 3.21
C GLU A 420 24.07 -3.97 2.50
N GLU A 421 22.99 -4.08 3.26
CA GLU A 421 21.63 -4.10 2.72
C GLU A 421 21.04 -2.70 2.50
N LEU A 422 21.33 -1.74 3.38
CA LEU A 422 20.69 -0.43 3.39
C LEU A 422 21.62 0.71 2.94
N GLY A 423 22.93 0.46 2.74
CA GLY A 423 23.90 1.49 2.40
C GLY A 423 23.49 2.40 1.23
N PRO A 424 23.07 1.85 0.06
CA PRO A 424 22.60 2.65 -1.06
C PRO A 424 21.37 3.51 -0.72
N LEU A 425 20.44 2.98 0.08
CA LEU A 425 19.24 3.69 0.51
C LEU A 425 19.57 4.76 1.54
N LEU A 426 20.51 4.50 2.47
CA LEU A 426 21.03 5.50 3.42
C LEU A 426 21.57 6.70 2.65
N ALA A 427 22.40 6.48 1.64
CA ALA A 427 22.97 7.55 0.82
C ALA A 427 21.89 8.34 0.05
N GLU A 428 20.87 7.67 -0.48
CA GLU A 428 19.76 8.31 -1.21
C GLU A 428 18.95 9.24 -0.30
N PHE A 429 18.77 8.89 0.98
CA PHE A 429 18.09 9.72 1.97
C PHE A 429 19.02 10.70 2.70
N GLY A 430 20.29 10.80 2.27
CA GLY A 430 21.27 11.76 2.79
C GLY A 430 21.93 11.36 4.10
N TYR A 431 22.02 10.05 4.40
CA TYR A 431 22.77 9.51 5.52
C TYR A 431 24.11 8.95 5.06
N GLU A 432 25.12 9.02 5.93
CA GLU A 432 26.44 8.45 5.65
C GLU A 432 26.40 6.91 5.79
N ALA A 433 26.88 6.20 4.78
CA ALA A 433 27.23 4.79 4.90
C ALA A 433 28.53 4.64 5.70
N LEU A 434 28.76 3.49 6.36
CA LEU A 434 30.00 3.19 7.08
C LEU A 434 31.18 3.08 6.12
#